data_2bb2c2d460ec1b10530e4b371435cf91
#
_entry.id   2bb2c2d460ec1b10530e4b371435cf91
#
_cell.length_a   1.000
_cell.length_b   1.000
_cell.length_c   1.000
_cell.angle_alpha   90.00
_cell.angle_beta   90.00
_cell.angle_gamma   90.00
#
_symmetry.space_group_name_H-M   'P 1'
#
loop_
_entity.id
_entity.type
_entity.pdbx_description
1 polymer ?
#
loop_
_entity_poly.entity_id
_entity_poly.type
_entity_poly.pdbx_seq_one_letter_code
_entity_poly.pdbx_strand_id
1 'polypeptide(L)'
;MQEYAKKFYLSKTWRDTRDYIIKRDMGLCVRCGKPGEIVHHKEHLTQQNINNPSITLSEDNLETLCRECHAIEHQGEAATAEGLVFDDKGNLVEREALYES
;
A
#
# COMPACT_ATOMS: atom_id res chain seq x y z
N MET A 1 -5.12 6.88 -8.97
CA MET A 1 -3.73 6.41 -8.80
C MET A 1 -2.82 7.07 -9.82
N GLN A 2 -1.66 7.52 -9.38
CA GLN A 2 -0.69 8.12 -10.28
C GLN A 2 -0.13 7.07 -11.25
N GLU A 3 0.20 7.49 -12.46
CA GLU A 3 0.67 6.58 -13.50
C GLU A 3 1.91 5.79 -13.08
N TYR A 4 2.88 6.44 -12.43
CA TYR A 4 4.09 5.76 -11.98
C TYR A 4 3.80 4.67 -10.95
N ALA A 5 2.85 4.91 -10.05
CA ALA A 5 2.47 3.95 -9.02
C ALA A 5 1.67 2.80 -9.61
N LYS A 6 0.80 3.10 -10.57
CA LYS A 6 -0.02 2.08 -11.24
C LYS A 6 0.84 1.02 -11.90
N LYS A 7 1.87 1.43 -12.64
CA LYS A 7 2.80 0.51 -13.29
C LYS A 7 3.46 -0.41 -12.26
N PHE A 8 3.92 0.17 -11.15
CA PHE A 8 4.56 -0.59 -10.09
C PHE A 8 3.62 -1.64 -9.52
N TYR A 9 2.41 -1.24 -9.14
CA TYR A 9 1.46 -2.16 -8.48
C TYR A 9 0.91 -3.24 -9.41
N LEU A 10 1.01 -3.07 -10.71
CA LEU A 10 0.61 -4.07 -11.69
C LEU A 10 1.75 -5.03 -12.06
N SER A 11 2.97 -4.76 -11.61
CA SER A 11 4.13 -5.56 -11.97
C SER A 11 4.12 -6.93 -11.28
N LYS A 12 4.72 -7.91 -11.95
CA LYS A 12 4.92 -9.23 -11.35
C LYS A 12 5.82 -9.16 -10.13
N THR A 13 6.85 -8.31 -10.19
CA THR A 13 7.78 -8.11 -9.08
C THR A 13 7.05 -7.67 -7.82
N TRP A 14 6.13 -6.72 -7.93
CA TRP A 14 5.35 -6.29 -6.78
C TRP A 14 4.46 -7.43 -6.25
N ARG A 15 3.79 -8.14 -7.14
CA ARG A 15 2.89 -9.24 -6.72
C ARG A 15 3.67 -10.33 -5.98
N ASP A 16 4.84 -10.69 -6.49
CA ASP A 16 5.68 -11.70 -5.83
C ASP A 16 6.16 -11.22 -4.46
N THR A 17 6.59 -9.96 -4.38
CA THR A 17 7.01 -9.35 -3.13
C THR A 17 5.86 -9.27 -2.14
N ARG A 18 4.70 -8.86 -2.58
CA ARG A 18 3.50 -8.78 -1.76
C ARG A 18 3.15 -10.15 -1.17
N ASP A 19 3.15 -11.18 -2.00
CA ASP A 19 2.84 -12.53 -1.54
C ASP A 19 3.87 -13.01 -0.52
N TYR A 20 5.13 -12.71 -0.74
CA TYR A 20 6.19 -13.04 0.19
C TYR A 20 5.98 -12.36 1.56
N ILE A 21 5.64 -11.07 1.56
CA ILE A 21 5.42 -10.33 2.80
C ILE A 21 4.22 -10.88 3.56
N ILE A 22 3.13 -11.21 2.86
CA ILE A 22 1.94 -11.79 3.50
C ILE A 22 2.31 -13.12 4.16
N LYS A 23 3.10 -13.94 3.48
CA LYS A 23 3.57 -15.22 4.05
C LYS A 23 4.50 -15.00 5.23
N ARG A 24 5.41 -14.04 5.15
CA ARG A 24 6.29 -13.69 6.26
C ARG A 24 5.48 -13.34 7.51
N ASP A 25 4.38 -12.61 7.33
CA ASP A 25 3.53 -12.17 8.42
C ASP A 25 2.40 -13.15 8.71
N MET A 26 2.44 -14.34 8.11
CA MET A 26 1.48 -15.42 8.32
C MET A 26 0.03 -15.03 8.02
N GLY A 27 -0.15 -14.11 7.09
CA GLY A 27 -1.48 -13.62 6.72
C GLY A 27 -2.18 -12.80 7.79
N LEU A 28 -1.41 -12.32 8.78
CA LEU A 28 -1.96 -11.58 9.91
C LEU A 28 -1.49 -10.14 9.90
N CYS A 29 -2.37 -9.25 10.34
CA CYS A 29 -2.02 -7.87 10.57
C CYS A 29 -0.96 -7.79 11.66
N VAL A 30 0.17 -7.13 11.38
CA VAL A 30 1.28 -7.04 12.33
C VAL A 30 0.96 -6.15 13.52
N ARG A 31 -0.11 -5.37 13.46
CA ARG A 31 -0.49 -4.44 14.54
C ARG A 31 -1.55 -5.00 15.47
N CYS A 32 -2.56 -5.67 14.93
CA CYS A 32 -3.68 -6.14 15.74
C CYS A 32 -3.85 -7.66 15.77
N GLY A 33 -3.14 -8.37 14.91
CA GLY A 33 -3.20 -9.83 14.87
C GLY A 33 -4.39 -10.42 14.15
N LYS A 34 -5.29 -9.61 13.62
CA LYS A 34 -6.41 -10.08 12.81
C LYS A 34 -5.93 -10.45 11.41
N PRO A 35 -6.71 -11.23 10.63
CA PRO A 35 -6.33 -11.49 9.25
C PRO A 35 -6.06 -10.20 8.50
N GLY A 36 -4.92 -10.15 7.80
CA GLY A 36 -4.49 -8.99 7.03
C GLY A 36 -4.38 -9.35 5.56
N GLU A 37 -4.68 -8.40 4.70
CA GLU A 37 -4.64 -8.60 3.25
C GLU A 37 -3.97 -7.47 2.49
N ILE A 38 -3.56 -6.42 3.20
CA ILE A 38 -2.96 -5.23 2.61
C ILE A 38 -1.48 -5.21 2.98
N VAL A 39 -0.61 -5.07 1.97
CA VAL A 39 0.82 -4.86 2.23
C VAL A 39 1.09 -3.37 2.08
N HIS A 40 1.50 -2.78 3.19
CA HIS A 40 1.67 -1.35 3.36
C HIS A 40 3.14 -0.95 3.28
N HIS A 41 3.42 0.14 2.58
CA HIS A 41 4.76 0.74 2.58
C HIS A 41 4.85 1.74 3.73
N LYS A 42 5.78 1.52 4.65
CA LYS A 42 5.98 2.46 5.77
C LYS A 42 6.46 3.81 5.26
N GLU A 43 7.43 3.80 4.35
CA GLU A 43 7.81 5.00 3.60
C GLU A 43 7.01 4.98 2.31
N HIS A 44 6.19 6.00 2.11
CA HIS A 44 5.25 6.04 0.99
C HIS A 44 5.96 6.16 -0.35
N LEU A 45 5.35 5.58 -1.38
CA LEU A 45 5.86 5.66 -2.74
C LEU A 45 5.64 7.06 -3.29
N THR A 46 6.67 7.59 -3.92
CA THR A 46 6.64 8.89 -4.57
C THR A 46 7.22 8.75 -5.97
N GLN A 47 7.06 9.78 -6.78
CA GLN A 47 7.67 9.80 -8.11
C GLN A 47 9.19 9.73 -8.03
N GLN A 48 9.78 10.23 -6.95
CA GLN A 48 11.22 10.23 -6.75
C GLN A 48 11.76 8.86 -6.33
N ASN A 49 10.99 8.08 -5.56
CA ASN A 49 11.48 6.81 -5.02
C ASN A 49 10.91 5.57 -5.70
N ILE A 50 10.00 5.73 -6.66
CA ILE A 50 9.31 4.59 -7.27
C ILE A 50 10.25 3.61 -7.98
N ASN A 51 11.40 4.07 -8.41
CA ASN A 51 12.40 3.23 -9.06
C ASN A 51 13.50 2.75 -8.11
N ASN A 52 13.35 3.01 -6.82
CA ASN A 52 14.32 2.59 -5.81
C ASN A 52 13.86 1.32 -5.10
N PRO A 53 14.40 0.13 -5.44
CA PRO A 53 13.97 -1.11 -4.81
C PRO A 53 14.22 -1.16 -3.31
N SER A 54 15.18 -0.39 -2.82
CA SER A 54 15.44 -0.30 -1.38
C SER A 54 14.28 0.31 -0.60
N ILE A 55 13.35 0.96 -1.31
CA ILE A 55 12.15 1.54 -0.73
C ILE A 55 10.92 0.76 -1.17
N THR A 56 10.81 0.49 -2.47
CA THR A 56 9.59 -0.09 -3.04
C THR A 56 9.45 -1.59 -2.74
N LEU A 57 10.56 -2.30 -2.60
CA LEU A 57 10.59 -3.75 -2.44
C LEU A 57 11.32 -4.21 -1.19
N SER A 58 11.67 -3.31 -0.29
CA SER A 58 12.38 -3.64 0.93
C SER A 58 11.47 -4.30 1.95
N GLU A 59 11.87 -5.47 2.45
CA GLU A 59 11.13 -6.17 3.50
C GLU A 59 10.94 -5.31 4.74
N ASP A 60 11.92 -4.48 5.08
CA ASP A 60 11.89 -3.62 6.26
C ASP A 60 10.89 -2.48 6.10
N ASN A 61 10.56 -2.13 4.85
CA ASN A 61 9.61 -1.07 4.55
C ASN A 61 8.19 -1.58 4.33
N LEU A 62 8.00 -2.90 4.35
CA LEU A 62 6.71 -3.52 4.05
C LEU A 62 6.16 -4.25 5.25
N GLU A 63 4.85 -4.12 5.46
CA GLU A 63 4.15 -4.82 6.53
C GLU A 63 2.73 -5.17 6.09
N THR A 64 2.21 -6.29 6.60
CA THR A 64 0.83 -6.70 6.34
C THR A 64 -0.09 -6.04 7.35
N LEU A 65 -1.16 -5.42 6.87
CA LEU A 65 -2.16 -4.77 7.72
C LEU A 65 -3.55 -5.23 7.34
N CYS A 66 -4.46 -5.19 8.31
CA CYS A 66 -5.89 -5.30 8.03
C CYS A 66 -6.39 -3.91 7.57
N ARG A 67 -7.60 -3.88 7.02
CA ARG A 67 -8.18 -2.63 6.52
C ARG A 67 -8.28 -1.55 7.59
N GLU A 68 -8.67 -1.95 8.80
CA GLU A 68 -8.83 -1.00 9.90
C GLU A 68 -7.52 -0.34 10.31
N CYS A 69 -6.47 -1.15 10.49
CA CYS A 69 -5.16 -0.62 10.86
C CYS A 69 -4.57 0.23 9.74
N HIS A 70 -4.79 -0.18 8.50
CA HIS A 70 -4.34 0.56 7.34
C HIS A 70 -5.03 1.93 7.26
N ALA A 71 -6.34 1.96 7.51
CA ALA A 71 -7.09 3.22 7.53
C ALA A 71 -6.60 4.14 8.62
N ILE A 72 -6.31 3.61 9.80
CA ILE A 72 -5.76 4.40 10.90
C ILE A 72 -4.40 4.99 10.54
N GLU A 73 -3.55 4.21 9.90
CA GLU A 73 -2.22 4.65 9.49
C GLU A 73 -2.27 5.84 8.53
N HIS A 74 -3.26 5.85 7.65
CA HIS A 74 -3.38 6.89 6.63
C HIS A 74 -4.32 8.03 7.02
N GLN A 75 -4.90 7.99 8.19
CA GLN A 75 -5.91 8.96 8.62
C GLN A 75 -5.39 10.40 8.60
N GLY A 76 -4.17 10.61 9.07
CA GLY A 76 -3.57 11.94 9.07
C GLY A 76 -3.13 12.40 7.69
N GLU A 77 -2.87 11.48 6.78
CA GLU A 77 -2.37 11.78 5.46
C GLU A 77 -3.48 12.05 4.45
N ALA A 78 -4.63 11.43 4.65
CA ALA A 78 -5.77 11.63 3.77
C ALA A 78 -6.23 13.09 3.75
N ALA A 79 -5.94 13.84 4.80
CA ALA A 79 -6.29 15.25 4.89
C ALA A 79 -5.36 16.16 4.10
N THR A 80 -4.25 15.65 3.59
CA THR A 80 -3.23 16.47 2.95
C THR A 80 -3.46 16.71 1.46
N ALA A 81 -4.34 15.95 0.84
CA ALA A 81 -4.60 16.06 -0.59
C ALA A 81 -6.09 16.00 -0.86
N GLU A 82 -6.64 17.15 -1.21
CA GLU A 82 -8.06 17.25 -1.51
C GLU A 82 -8.41 16.42 -2.73
N GLY A 83 -9.49 15.65 -2.64
CA GLY A 83 -9.97 14.81 -3.73
C GLY A 83 -9.28 13.47 -3.86
N LEU A 84 -8.30 13.18 -3.01
CA LEU A 84 -7.61 11.91 -3.02
C LEU A 84 -8.06 11.05 -1.84
N VAL A 85 -8.19 9.76 -2.09
CA VAL A 85 -8.58 8.78 -1.07
C VAL A 85 -7.78 7.50 -1.28
N PHE A 86 -7.74 6.65 -0.27
CA PHE A 86 -7.10 5.34 -0.39
C PHE A 86 -8.14 4.29 -0.78
N ASP A 87 -7.76 3.43 -1.73
CA ASP A 87 -8.61 2.29 -2.08
C ASP A 87 -8.44 1.15 -1.06
N ASP A 88 -9.13 0.02 -1.31
CA ASP A 88 -9.09 -1.14 -0.43
C ASP A 88 -7.70 -1.75 -0.28
N LYS A 89 -6.80 -1.47 -1.20
CA LYS A 89 -5.43 -2.02 -1.18
C LYS A 89 -4.40 -1.02 -0.69
N GLY A 90 -4.84 0.15 -0.23
CA GLY A 90 -3.96 1.17 0.28
C GLY A 90 -3.31 2.05 -0.77
N ASN A 91 -3.78 1.99 -1.99
CA ASN A 91 -3.28 2.86 -3.05
C ASN A 91 -3.95 4.23 -2.96
N LEU A 92 -3.18 5.28 -3.14
CA LEU A 92 -3.73 6.63 -3.21
C LEU A 92 -4.33 6.83 -4.60
N VAL A 93 -5.64 7.04 -4.65
CA VAL A 93 -6.38 7.21 -5.89
C VAL A 93 -7.24 8.45 -5.83
N GLU A 94 -7.59 8.98 -6.99
CA GLU A 94 -8.55 10.08 -7.05
C GLU A 94 -9.91 9.53 -6.65
N ARG A 95 -10.67 10.34 -5.90
CA ARG A 95 -12.00 9.94 -5.44
C ARG A 95 -12.88 9.47 -6.60
N GLU A 96 -12.80 10.14 -7.73
CA GLU A 96 -13.58 9.81 -8.91
C GLU A 96 -13.26 8.43 -9.46
N ALA A 97 -12.00 8.01 -9.39
CA ALA A 97 -11.58 6.71 -9.87
C ALA A 97 -12.19 5.56 -9.07
N LEU A 98 -12.48 5.77 -7.78
CA LEU A 98 -13.12 4.75 -6.96
C LEU A 98 -14.54 4.45 -7.41
N TYR A 99 -15.24 5.45 -7.92
CA TYR A 99 -16.62 5.29 -8.34
C TYR A 99 -16.76 4.77 -9.77
N GLU A 100 -15.67 4.76 -10.52
CA GLU A 100 -15.67 4.24 -11.88
C GLU A 100 -15.34 2.75 -11.96
N SER A 101 -14.77 2.20 -10.93
CA SER A 101 -14.33 0.80 -10.90
C SER A 101 -15.42 -0.19 -10.50
#